data_fd56e0ec99daabec05c6db3f8ac142f0
#
_entry.id   fd56e0ec99daabec05c6db3f8ac142f0
#
_cell.length_a   1.000
_cell.length_b   1.000
_cell.length_c   1.000
_cell.angle_alpha   90.00
_cell.angle_beta   90.00
_cell.angle_gamma   90.00
#
_symmetry.space_group_name_H-M   'P 1'
#
loop_
_entity.id
_entity.type
_entity.pdbx_description
1 polymer ?
#
loop_
_entity_poly.entity_id
_entity_poly.type
_entity_poly.pdbx_seq_one_letter_code
_entity_poly.pdbx_strand_id
1 'polypeptide(L)'
;MTRYLMLAALLAGFSSAHAQTDLSSLAGNAKQEKQVVWYTTTSAGDNQAIVAGFTKKYPFLKVEVLRSTGEKLRQRILTETSAGQFFSDVASVSSMEMGLLKSKNLLQAYDPPEAAGYPAATKDKEKFFTAIYARNFVMGYNTAMVPEKDRPKDWPDLLDPKWKGRFGMDEEEFEWYGTLIDYWGREKAGKYMKALAAQQPTLRRGHNLLAQLLAAGEFPLAIVFPFEVEQLKRRGAPVDWSNTSDPIVTSINVVALSTKSPHPNAAKLLINYILPEEGQNIIKSVSRVPIRPGVKPNVAKLDQSTLKIHYVPADMFKKISDYEKEFRDLFWKK
;
A
#
# COMPACT_ATOMS: atom_id res chain seq x y z
N MET A 1 -7.55 -43.93 -26.92
CA MET A 1 -7.30 -42.49 -26.52
C MET A 1 -7.88 -42.16 -25.15
N THR A 2 -7.72 -43.02 -24.08
CA THR A 2 -8.45 -42.84 -22.81
C THR A 2 -7.54 -43.03 -21.57
N ARG A 3 -6.26 -42.84 -21.67
CA ARG A 3 -5.32 -43.03 -20.54
C ARG A 3 -4.58 -41.79 -20.03
N TYR A 4 -4.79 -40.57 -20.63
CA TYR A 4 -4.08 -39.37 -20.22
C TYR A 4 -4.88 -38.38 -19.39
N LEU A 5 -6.18 -38.60 -19.19
CA LEU A 5 -7.07 -37.70 -18.43
C LEU A 5 -7.09 -37.95 -16.91
N MET A 6 -6.60 -39.11 -16.44
CA MET A 6 -6.59 -39.41 -14.99
C MET A 6 -5.35 -38.90 -14.23
N LEU A 7 -4.26 -38.53 -14.90
CA LEU A 7 -3.05 -38.07 -14.21
C LEU A 7 -3.08 -36.61 -13.79
N ALA A 8 -3.85 -35.78 -14.49
CA ALA A 8 -3.95 -34.32 -14.18
C ALA A 8 -4.80 -34.01 -12.94
N ALA A 9 -5.77 -34.84 -12.62
CA ALA A 9 -6.65 -34.66 -11.46
C ALA A 9 -5.96 -35.03 -10.12
N LEU A 10 -4.98 -35.93 -10.14
CA LEU A 10 -4.25 -36.32 -8.94
C LEU A 10 -3.24 -35.30 -8.46
N LEU A 11 -2.63 -34.50 -9.35
CA LEU A 11 -1.64 -33.49 -9.01
C LEU A 11 -2.26 -32.25 -8.35
N ALA A 12 -3.48 -31.86 -8.72
CA ALA A 12 -4.20 -30.75 -8.09
C ALA A 12 -4.66 -31.07 -6.66
N GLY A 13 -5.01 -32.33 -6.38
CA GLY A 13 -5.42 -32.78 -5.05
C GLY A 13 -4.30 -32.79 -4.01
N PHE A 14 -3.06 -33.10 -4.41
CA PHE A 14 -1.93 -33.17 -3.50
C PHE A 14 -1.48 -31.78 -3.02
N SER A 15 -1.54 -30.75 -3.86
CA SER A 15 -1.13 -29.38 -3.48
C SER A 15 -2.10 -28.78 -2.44
N SER A 16 -3.39 -28.99 -2.61
CA SER A 16 -4.40 -28.48 -1.66
C SER A 16 -4.37 -29.18 -0.31
N ALA A 17 -4.10 -30.49 -0.29
CA ALA A 17 -4.02 -31.27 0.93
C ALA A 17 -2.80 -30.90 1.79
N HIS A 18 -1.64 -30.66 1.18
CA HIS A 18 -0.45 -30.21 1.90
C HIS A 18 -0.60 -28.80 2.49
N ALA A 19 -1.20 -27.86 1.76
CA ALA A 19 -1.45 -26.51 2.25
C ALA A 19 -2.44 -26.49 3.42
N GLN A 20 -3.47 -27.35 3.37
CA GLN A 20 -4.47 -27.45 4.43
C GLN A 20 -3.92 -28.12 5.71
N THR A 21 -3.05 -29.11 5.57
CA THR A 21 -2.37 -29.76 6.69
C THR A 21 -1.42 -28.79 7.39
N ASP A 22 -0.70 -27.97 6.63
CA ASP A 22 0.22 -26.97 7.17
C ASP A 22 -0.52 -25.88 7.96
N LEU A 23 -1.60 -25.32 7.43
CA LEU A 23 -2.43 -24.32 8.13
C LEU A 23 -3.09 -24.88 9.40
N SER A 24 -3.49 -26.14 9.42
CA SER A 24 -4.08 -26.79 10.61
C SER A 24 -3.04 -26.97 11.72
N SER A 25 -1.85 -27.42 11.38
CA SER A 25 -0.71 -27.53 12.29
C SER A 25 -0.31 -26.17 12.84
N LEU A 26 -0.26 -25.16 11.96
CA LEU A 26 0.04 -23.77 12.31
C LEU A 26 -0.99 -23.21 13.31
N ALA A 27 -2.28 -23.47 13.11
CA ALA A 27 -3.35 -23.04 14.02
C ALA A 27 -3.23 -23.72 15.38
N GLY A 28 -2.87 -25.01 15.43
CA GLY A 28 -2.61 -25.74 16.66
C GLY A 28 -1.50 -25.13 17.50
N ASN A 29 -0.39 -24.77 16.87
CA ASN A 29 0.75 -24.12 17.53
C ASN A 29 0.41 -22.69 17.97
N ALA A 30 -0.25 -21.92 17.12
CA ALA A 30 -0.66 -20.53 17.41
C ALA A 30 -1.63 -20.47 18.62
N LYS A 31 -2.42 -21.50 18.85
CA LYS A 31 -3.29 -21.59 20.04
C LYS A 31 -2.51 -21.51 21.36
N GLN A 32 -1.27 -22.00 21.39
CA GLN A 32 -0.40 -21.91 22.57
C GLN A 32 0.18 -20.48 22.72
N GLU A 33 0.33 -19.74 21.62
CA GLU A 33 0.85 -18.37 21.61
C GLU A 33 -0.19 -17.33 22.07
N LYS A 34 -1.49 -17.60 21.90
CA LYS A 34 -2.65 -16.84 22.40
C LYS A 34 -2.82 -15.44 21.84
N GLN A 35 -1.80 -14.85 21.25
CA GLN A 35 -1.83 -13.48 20.72
C GLN A 35 -0.94 -13.31 19.50
N VAL A 36 -1.14 -12.17 18.81
CA VAL A 36 -0.27 -11.66 17.76
C VAL A 36 -0.21 -10.13 17.86
N VAL A 37 0.99 -9.56 17.73
CA VAL A 37 1.24 -8.12 17.77
C VAL A 37 1.51 -7.62 16.35
N TRP A 38 0.63 -6.77 15.84
CA TRP A 38 0.68 -6.24 14.49
C TRP A 38 1.04 -4.76 14.46
N TYR A 39 2.24 -4.43 13.98
CA TYR A 39 2.69 -3.06 13.74
C TYR A 39 2.28 -2.64 12.32
N THR A 40 1.48 -1.57 12.16
CA THR A 40 0.88 -1.26 10.87
C THR A 40 0.68 0.23 10.61
N THR A 41 0.78 0.62 9.33
CA THR A 41 0.39 1.96 8.85
C THR A 41 -1.07 2.00 8.36
N THR A 42 -1.74 0.86 8.29
CA THR A 42 -3.13 0.76 7.84
C THR A 42 -4.05 1.57 8.77
N SER A 43 -5.13 2.16 8.23
CA SER A 43 -6.04 2.99 9.02
C SER A 43 -6.72 2.20 10.15
N ALA A 44 -7.16 2.89 11.21
CA ALA A 44 -7.78 2.22 12.35
C ALA A 44 -9.04 1.42 11.95
N GLY A 45 -9.89 1.99 11.08
CA GLY A 45 -11.10 1.32 10.61
C GLY A 45 -10.81 0.08 9.75
N ASP A 46 -9.79 0.15 8.89
CA ASP A 46 -9.38 -0.98 8.05
C ASP A 46 -8.78 -2.10 8.92
N ASN A 47 -7.95 -1.73 9.91
CA ASN A 47 -7.40 -2.70 10.88
C ASN A 47 -8.52 -3.40 11.65
N GLN A 48 -9.52 -2.64 12.11
CA GLN A 48 -10.66 -3.20 12.84
C GLN A 48 -11.42 -4.23 12.00
N ALA A 49 -11.63 -3.96 10.71
CA ALA A 49 -12.29 -4.91 9.82
C ALA A 49 -11.48 -6.21 9.63
N ILE A 50 -10.16 -6.08 9.42
CA ILE A 50 -9.26 -7.25 9.28
C ILE A 50 -9.23 -8.06 10.58
N VAL A 51 -9.04 -7.40 11.73
CA VAL A 51 -8.99 -8.04 13.04
C VAL A 51 -10.30 -8.74 13.36
N ALA A 52 -11.45 -8.10 13.11
CA ALA A 52 -12.77 -8.71 13.35
C ALA A 52 -12.97 -10.01 12.54
N GLY A 53 -12.58 -10.00 11.25
CA GLY A 53 -12.63 -11.21 10.44
C GLY A 53 -11.65 -12.29 10.91
N PHE A 54 -10.41 -11.90 11.23
CA PHE A 54 -9.39 -12.81 11.73
C PHE A 54 -9.79 -13.47 13.05
N THR A 55 -10.25 -12.71 14.04
CA THR A 55 -10.64 -13.24 15.36
C THR A 55 -11.94 -14.04 15.29
N LYS A 56 -12.83 -13.77 14.33
CA LYS A 56 -13.98 -14.66 14.05
C LYS A 56 -13.51 -16.04 13.61
N LYS A 57 -12.46 -16.11 12.79
CA LYS A 57 -11.89 -17.40 12.31
C LYS A 57 -11.02 -18.10 13.35
N TYR A 58 -10.28 -17.32 14.12
CA TYR A 58 -9.33 -17.79 15.15
C TYR A 58 -9.64 -17.15 16.51
N PRO A 59 -10.77 -17.52 17.18
CA PRO A 59 -11.24 -16.86 18.38
C PRO A 59 -10.33 -17.04 19.61
N PHE A 60 -9.36 -17.94 19.52
CA PHE A 60 -8.36 -18.18 20.55
C PHE A 60 -7.17 -17.22 20.47
N LEU A 61 -7.11 -16.34 19.46
CA LEU A 61 -6.03 -15.36 19.29
C LEU A 61 -6.51 -13.95 19.60
N LYS A 62 -5.80 -13.25 20.47
CA LYS A 62 -5.89 -11.80 20.65
C LYS A 62 -4.99 -11.11 19.62
N VAL A 63 -5.49 -10.09 18.94
CA VAL A 63 -4.68 -9.24 18.05
C VAL A 63 -4.42 -7.90 18.73
N GLU A 64 -3.16 -7.58 18.97
CA GLU A 64 -2.72 -6.28 19.44
C GLU A 64 -2.22 -5.45 18.24
N VAL A 65 -2.87 -4.31 18.00
CA VAL A 65 -2.52 -3.46 16.86
C VAL A 65 -1.81 -2.20 17.36
N LEU A 66 -0.58 -2.01 16.90
CA LEU A 66 0.14 -0.75 17.08
C LEU A 66 0.17 -0.02 15.73
N ARG A 67 -0.60 1.07 15.64
CA ARG A 67 -0.68 1.91 14.45
C ARG A 67 0.19 3.17 14.59
N SER A 68 1.01 3.45 13.58
CA SER A 68 1.76 4.71 13.48
C SER A 68 2.09 5.04 12.01
N THR A 69 2.89 6.08 11.75
CA THR A 69 3.48 6.33 10.42
C THR A 69 4.59 5.31 10.13
N GLY A 70 4.92 5.10 8.84
CA GLY A 70 5.94 4.13 8.44
C GLY A 70 7.30 4.40 9.08
N GLU A 71 7.75 5.66 9.04
CA GLU A 71 9.00 6.09 9.67
C GLU A 71 9.02 5.82 11.18
N LYS A 72 7.94 6.20 11.90
CA LYS A 72 7.86 5.96 13.36
C LYS A 72 7.85 4.48 13.71
N LEU A 73 7.15 3.64 12.91
CA LEU A 73 7.18 2.19 13.11
C LEU A 73 8.57 1.62 12.86
N ARG A 74 9.24 2.05 11.79
CA ARG A 74 10.62 1.64 11.50
C ARG A 74 11.57 2.04 12.62
N GLN A 75 11.53 3.29 13.10
CA GLN A 75 12.37 3.73 14.21
C GLN A 75 12.07 2.95 15.49
N ARG A 76 10.80 2.68 15.77
CA ARG A 76 10.42 1.89 16.95
C ARG A 76 10.98 0.48 16.88
N ILE A 77 10.80 -0.24 15.76
CA ILE A 77 11.33 -1.60 15.58
C ILE A 77 12.86 -1.60 15.72
N LEU A 78 13.53 -0.60 15.12
CA LEU A 78 14.98 -0.44 15.25
C LEU A 78 15.42 -0.25 16.71
N THR A 79 14.74 0.61 17.45
CA THR A 79 15.06 0.89 18.85
C THR A 79 14.82 -0.34 19.73
N GLU A 80 13.68 -0.99 19.58
CA GLU A 80 13.30 -2.20 20.32
C GLU A 80 14.33 -3.32 20.09
N THR A 81 14.64 -3.60 18.81
CA THR A 81 15.58 -4.67 18.45
C THR A 81 17.01 -4.37 18.86
N SER A 82 17.46 -3.11 18.82
CA SER A 82 18.78 -2.69 19.32
C SER A 82 18.92 -2.86 20.83
N ALA A 83 17.81 -2.76 21.56
CA ALA A 83 17.74 -3.05 22.98
C ALA A 83 17.54 -4.55 23.29
N GLY A 84 17.60 -5.44 22.28
CA GLY A 84 17.35 -6.87 22.43
C GLY A 84 15.88 -7.24 22.66
N GLN A 85 14.96 -6.30 22.43
CA GLN A 85 13.52 -6.47 22.62
C GLN A 85 12.85 -6.75 21.27
N PHE A 86 11.95 -7.73 21.23
CA PHE A 86 11.24 -8.14 20.00
C PHE A 86 9.74 -8.18 20.33
N PHE A 87 9.02 -7.10 20.03
CA PHE A 87 7.59 -6.99 20.33
C PHE A 87 6.70 -7.20 19.11
N SER A 88 7.19 -6.84 17.92
CA SER A 88 6.42 -6.98 16.68
C SER A 88 6.45 -8.40 16.16
N ASP A 89 5.31 -8.99 15.92
CA ASP A 89 5.16 -10.28 15.22
C ASP A 89 5.00 -10.08 13.72
N VAL A 90 4.16 -9.11 13.34
CA VAL A 90 3.86 -8.78 11.95
C VAL A 90 4.07 -7.29 11.72
N ALA A 91 4.83 -6.94 10.69
CA ALA A 91 4.95 -5.58 10.21
C ALA A 91 4.14 -5.39 8.91
N SER A 92 3.43 -4.24 8.80
CA SER A 92 2.67 -3.88 7.60
C SER A 92 2.82 -2.39 7.32
N VAL A 93 3.68 -2.07 6.34
CA VAL A 93 4.08 -0.72 5.93
C VAL A 93 4.20 -0.62 4.41
N SER A 94 4.60 0.52 3.85
CA SER A 94 4.92 0.61 2.42
C SER A 94 6.08 -0.31 2.04
N SER A 95 6.14 -0.74 0.78
CA SER A 95 7.25 -1.57 0.28
C SER A 95 8.60 -0.89 0.46
N MET A 96 8.66 0.44 0.38
CA MET A 96 9.87 1.22 0.64
C MET A 96 10.33 1.07 2.11
N GLU A 97 9.46 1.34 3.08
CA GLU A 97 9.79 1.18 4.51
C GLU A 97 10.12 -0.27 4.85
N MET A 98 9.43 -1.23 4.21
CA MET A 98 9.74 -2.65 4.38
C MET A 98 11.11 -3.02 3.83
N GLY A 99 11.53 -2.43 2.70
CA GLY A 99 12.88 -2.56 2.16
C GLY A 99 13.95 -2.06 3.13
N LEU A 100 13.69 -0.96 3.84
CA LEU A 100 14.58 -0.46 4.89
C LEU A 100 14.66 -1.42 6.08
N LEU A 101 13.53 -1.97 6.55
CA LEU A 101 13.52 -3.00 7.61
C LEU A 101 14.30 -4.25 7.18
N LYS A 102 14.08 -4.73 5.95
CA LYS A 102 14.82 -5.85 5.37
C LYS A 102 16.33 -5.61 5.35
N SER A 103 16.76 -4.43 4.91
CA SER A 103 18.19 -4.06 4.84
C SER A 103 18.90 -4.04 6.19
N LYS A 104 18.15 -3.97 7.28
CA LYS A 104 18.63 -4.02 8.68
C LYS A 104 18.43 -5.38 9.33
N ASN A 105 18.09 -6.43 8.57
CA ASN A 105 17.82 -7.79 9.06
C ASN A 105 16.70 -7.84 10.13
N LEU A 106 15.69 -6.99 10.01
CA LEU A 106 14.59 -6.89 10.94
C LEU A 106 13.37 -7.73 10.53
N LEU A 107 13.48 -8.46 9.44
CA LEU A 107 12.44 -9.35 8.91
C LEU A 107 12.95 -10.80 8.89
N GLN A 108 11.99 -11.72 8.93
CA GLN A 108 12.21 -13.14 8.67
C GLN A 108 11.57 -13.53 7.34
N ALA A 109 12.28 -14.28 6.51
CA ALA A 109 11.72 -14.80 5.27
C ALA A 109 10.57 -15.77 5.58
N TYR A 110 9.45 -15.58 4.90
CA TYR A 110 8.28 -16.43 4.95
C TYR A 110 7.57 -16.45 3.60
N ASP A 111 7.31 -17.62 3.07
CA ASP A 111 6.61 -17.84 1.79
C ASP A 111 5.18 -18.32 2.07
N PRO A 112 4.20 -17.43 2.23
CA PRO A 112 2.83 -17.86 2.44
C PRO A 112 2.32 -18.55 1.16
N PRO A 113 1.54 -19.66 1.26
CA PRO A 113 1.05 -20.41 0.11
C PRO A 113 0.35 -19.53 -0.95
N GLU A 114 -0.40 -18.54 -0.50
CA GLU A 114 -1.15 -17.63 -1.36
C GLU A 114 -0.26 -16.65 -2.15
N ALA A 115 0.98 -16.41 -1.72
CA ALA A 115 1.91 -15.52 -2.42
C ALA A 115 2.27 -16.03 -3.82
N ALA A 116 2.13 -17.34 -4.09
CA ALA A 116 2.37 -17.91 -5.41
C ALA A 116 1.49 -17.25 -6.50
N GLY A 117 0.24 -16.94 -6.17
CA GLY A 117 -0.72 -16.31 -7.10
C GLY A 117 -0.54 -14.79 -7.27
N TYR A 118 0.32 -14.15 -6.51
CA TYR A 118 0.53 -12.70 -6.58
C TYR A 118 1.51 -12.30 -7.69
N PRO A 119 1.29 -11.15 -8.36
CA PRO A 119 2.22 -10.65 -9.38
C PRO A 119 3.64 -10.46 -8.84
N ALA A 120 4.65 -10.73 -9.64
CA ALA A 120 6.05 -10.66 -9.21
C ALA A 120 6.45 -9.27 -8.67
N ALA A 121 5.89 -8.18 -9.24
CA ALA A 121 6.14 -6.81 -8.80
C ALA A 121 5.55 -6.48 -7.42
N THR A 122 4.70 -7.35 -6.86
CA THR A 122 3.97 -7.11 -5.62
C THR A 122 4.45 -7.99 -4.45
N LYS A 123 5.57 -8.66 -4.62
CA LYS A 123 6.20 -9.49 -3.59
C LYS A 123 7.72 -9.44 -3.66
N ASP A 124 8.36 -9.68 -2.53
CA ASP A 124 9.82 -9.74 -2.47
C ASP A 124 10.35 -11.04 -3.08
N LYS A 125 11.40 -10.96 -3.89
CA LYS A 125 12.02 -12.12 -4.54
C LYS A 125 12.62 -13.12 -3.55
N GLU A 126 13.07 -12.62 -2.39
CA GLU A 126 13.66 -13.42 -1.32
C GLU A 126 12.62 -13.80 -0.24
N LYS A 127 11.31 -13.57 -0.51
CA LYS A 127 10.17 -14.00 0.32
C LYS A 127 10.05 -13.31 1.67
N PHE A 128 10.55 -12.09 1.80
CA PHE A 128 10.42 -11.33 3.05
C PHE A 128 9.07 -10.66 3.20
N PHE A 129 8.37 -10.30 2.08
CA PHE A 129 7.07 -9.65 2.18
C PHE A 129 6.20 -9.89 0.94
N THR A 130 4.89 -9.73 1.13
CA THR A 130 3.87 -9.79 0.07
C THR A 130 2.92 -8.61 0.22
N ALA A 131 2.43 -8.06 -0.90
CA ALA A 131 1.50 -6.93 -0.90
C ALA A 131 0.12 -7.29 -0.33
N ILE A 132 -0.46 -6.33 0.39
CA ILE A 132 -1.84 -6.41 0.90
C ILE A 132 -2.77 -5.62 -0.01
N TYR A 133 -2.42 -4.36 -0.34
CA TYR A 133 -3.22 -3.47 -1.18
C TYR A 133 -2.36 -2.44 -1.88
N ALA A 134 -2.90 -1.88 -2.98
CA ALA A 134 -2.27 -0.80 -3.73
C ALA A 134 -2.73 0.58 -3.24
N ARG A 135 -1.85 1.57 -3.40
CA ARG A 135 -2.09 3.00 -3.22
C ARG A 135 -1.65 3.71 -4.49
N ASN A 136 -2.61 4.13 -5.29
CA ASN A 136 -2.36 4.86 -6.52
C ASN A 136 -2.26 6.35 -6.21
N PHE A 137 -1.24 7.04 -6.70
CA PHE A 137 -1.20 8.49 -6.67
C PHE A 137 -2.00 9.01 -7.87
N VAL A 138 -2.97 9.89 -7.61
CA VAL A 138 -3.86 10.43 -8.63
C VAL A 138 -4.11 11.92 -8.42
N MET A 139 -4.52 12.60 -9.48
CA MET A 139 -5.04 13.97 -9.37
C MET A 139 -6.52 13.91 -8.97
N GLY A 140 -6.81 14.28 -7.72
CA GLY A 140 -8.16 14.53 -7.24
C GLY A 140 -8.60 15.95 -7.61
N TYR A 141 -9.89 16.14 -7.83
CA TYR A 141 -10.47 17.46 -8.10
C TYR A 141 -11.82 17.63 -7.41
N ASN A 142 -12.11 18.89 -7.02
CA ASN A 142 -13.41 19.28 -6.51
C ASN A 142 -14.33 19.59 -7.69
N THR A 143 -15.41 18.81 -7.85
CA THR A 143 -16.32 18.89 -8.99
C THR A 143 -17.17 20.17 -9.02
N ALA A 144 -17.32 20.86 -7.89
CA ALA A 144 -17.99 22.16 -7.81
C ALA A 144 -17.07 23.32 -8.24
N MET A 145 -15.73 23.12 -8.18
CA MET A 145 -14.74 24.15 -8.50
C MET A 145 -14.08 23.93 -9.88
N VAL A 146 -14.07 22.70 -10.39
CA VAL A 146 -13.39 22.32 -11.63
C VAL A 146 -14.43 21.86 -12.65
N PRO A 147 -14.78 22.72 -13.63
CA PRO A 147 -15.66 22.33 -14.74
C PRO A 147 -15.10 21.14 -15.51
N GLU A 148 -15.97 20.36 -16.13
CA GLU A 148 -15.59 19.12 -16.80
C GLU A 148 -14.48 19.31 -17.85
N LYS A 149 -14.57 20.38 -18.63
CA LYS A 149 -13.58 20.73 -19.67
C LYS A 149 -12.18 21.03 -19.10
N ASP A 150 -12.09 21.41 -17.82
CA ASP A 150 -10.86 21.83 -17.15
C ASP A 150 -10.27 20.73 -16.25
N ARG A 151 -10.93 19.58 -16.16
CA ARG A 151 -10.44 18.45 -15.35
C ARG A 151 -9.09 17.97 -15.86
N PRO A 152 -8.08 17.85 -14.97
CA PRO A 152 -6.77 17.36 -15.38
C PRO A 152 -6.85 15.89 -15.83
N LYS A 153 -6.12 15.55 -16.87
CA LYS A 153 -6.08 14.19 -17.45
C LYS A 153 -4.73 13.53 -17.21
N ASP A 154 -3.65 14.31 -17.16
CA ASP A 154 -2.30 13.82 -16.97
C ASP A 154 -1.47 14.80 -16.12
N TRP A 155 -0.34 14.32 -15.57
CA TRP A 155 0.53 15.10 -14.69
C TRP A 155 0.94 16.46 -15.26
N PRO A 156 1.29 16.61 -16.55
CA PRO A 156 1.61 17.91 -17.12
C PRO A 156 0.50 18.96 -17.00
N ASP A 157 -0.76 18.55 -16.88
CA ASP A 157 -1.89 19.46 -16.75
C ASP A 157 -1.83 20.30 -15.46
N LEU A 158 -1.10 19.82 -14.41
CA LEU A 158 -0.84 20.57 -13.21
C LEU A 158 0.08 21.80 -13.45
N LEU A 159 0.75 21.87 -14.59
CA LEU A 159 1.62 22.97 -14.97
C LEU A 159 0.85 24.12 -15.65
N ASP A 160 -0.45 23.96 -15.95
CA ASP A 160 -1.27 25.05 -16.49
C ASP A 160 -1.27 26.23 -15.50
N PRO A 161 -0.94 27.46 -15.94
CA PRO A 161 -0.89 28.65 -15.10
C PRO A 161 -2.16 28.92 -14.28
N LYS A 162 -3.33 28.43 -14.74
CA LYS A 162 -4.60 28.56 -13.98
C LYS A 162 -4.59 27.85 -12.64
N TRP A 163 -3.69 26.86 -12.45
CA TRP A 163 -3.54 26.09 -11.20
C TRP A 163 -2.49 26.64 -10.25
N LYS A 164 -1.76 27.69 -10.62
CA LYS A 164 -0.72 28.25 -9.77
C LYS A 164 -1.26 28.68 -8.40
N GLY A 165 -0.67 28.12 -7.33
CA GLY A 165 -1.12 28.33 -5.94
C GLY A 165 -2.46 27.67 -5.59
N ARG A 166 -3.02 26.86 -6.48
CA ARG A 166 -4.39 26.35 -6.37
C ARG A 166 -4.49 24.82 -6.32
N PHE A 167 -3.45 24.12 -5.91
CA PHE A 167 -3.53 22.68 -5.68
C PHE A 167 -2.77 22.25 -4.44
N GLY A 168 -3.26 21.18 -3.81
CA GLY A 168 -2.66 20.56 -2.64
C GLY A 168 -1.73 19.41 -3.00
N MET A 169 -0.63 19.23 -2.25
CA MET A 169 0.31 18.14 -2.39
C MET A 169 0.87 17.74 -1.02
N ASP A 170 1.20 16.46 -0.82
CA ASP A 170 1.86 16.03 0.40
C ASP A 170 3.29 16.59 0.46
N GLU A 171 3.71 16.99 1.65
CA GLU A 171 5.07 17.51 1.87
C GLU A 171 6.15 16.41 1.78
N GLU A 172 5.74 15.13 1.71
CA GLU A 172 6.61 13.95 1.69
C GLU A 172 6.36 13.07 0.44
N GLU A 173 6.07 13.69 -0.74
CA GLU A 173 5.82 12.95 -2.01
C GLU A 173 7.09 12.32 -2.64
N PHE A 174 7.99 11.83 -1.81
CA PHE A 174 9.29 11.30 -2.27
C PHE A 174 9.16 10.01 -3.08
N GLU A 175 8.24 9.10 -2.69
CA GLU A 175 7.96 7.87 -3.43
C GLU A 175 7.43 8.19 -4.84
N TRP A 176 6.50 9.14 -4.93
CA TRP A 176 5.93 9.57 -6.20
C TRP A 176 6.99 10.21 -7.09
N TYR A 177 7.80 11.15 -6.56
CA TYR A 177 8.88 11.79 -7.29
C TYR A 177 9.91 10.80 -7.80
N GLY A 178 10.43 9.92 -6.93
CA GLY A 178 11.42 8.92 -7.31
C GLY A 178 10.89 7.95 -8.36
N THR A 179 9.60 7.62 -8.31
CA THR A 179 8.96 6.75 -9.30
C THR A 179 8.77 7.43 -10.65
N LEU A 180 8.51 8.74 -10.68
CA LEU A 180 8.51 9.52 -11.92
C LEU A 180 9.91 9.59 -12.55
N ILE A 181 10.98 9.66 -11.74
CA ILE A 181 12.36 9.56 -12.24
C ILE A 181 12.63 8.20 -12.89
N ASP A 182 12.15 7.12 -12.26
CA ASP A 182 12.31 5.77 -12.79
C ASP A 182 11.57 5.59 -14.13
N TYR A 183 10.36 6.13 -14.23
CA TYR A 183 9.51 5.98 -15.41
C TYR A 183 9.87 6.95 -16.56
N TRP A 184 10.04 8.24 -16.26
CA TRP A 184 10.30 9.27 -17.28
C TRP A 184 11.78 9.52 -17.56
N GLY A 185 12.66 9.02 -16.69
CA GLY A 185 14.07 9.39 -16.67
C GLY A 185 14.32 10.69 -15.90
N ARG A 186 15.52 10.79 -15.33
CA ARG A 186 15.92 11.88 -14.42
C ARG A 186 15.77 13.28 -15.03
N GLU A 187 16.12 13.47 -16.30
CA GLU A 187 16.07 14.78 -16.93
C GLU A 187 14.62 15.28 -17.07
N LYS A 188 13.72 14.46 -17.61
CA LYS A 188 12.31 14.83 -17.81
C LYS A 188 11.61 15.03 -16.45
N ALA A 189 11.77 14.09 -15.51
CA ALA A 189 11.19 14.20 -14.19
C ALA A 189 11.70 15.42 -13.43
N GLY A 190 13.01 15.71 -13.48
CA GLY A 190 13.61 16.88 -12.83
C GLY A 190 13.11 18.21 -13.43
N LYS A 191 12.94 18.31 -14.75
CA LYS A 191 12.33 19.49 -15.40
C LYS A 191 10.87 19.67 -14.96
N TYR A 192 10.10 18.58 -14.93
CA TYR A 192 8.71 18.59 -14.49
C TYR A 192 8.59 19.05 -13.02
N MET A 193 9.40 18.51 -12.12
CA MET A 193 9.34 18.86 -10.69
C MET A 193 9.73 20.30 -10.42
N LYS A 194 10.71 20.86 -11.15
CA LYS A 194 11.04 22.29 -11.07
C LYS A 194 9.88 23.17 -11.54
N ALA A 195 9.21 22.80 -12.62
CA ALA A 195 8.04 23.50 -13.12
C ALA A 195 6.86 23.39 -12.15
N LEU A 196 6.66 22.21 -11.54
CA LEU A 196 5.62 21.97 -10.55
C LEU A 196 5.86 22.80 -9.26
N ALA A 197 7.10 22.90 -8.80
CA ALA A 197 7.45 23.75 -7.66
C ALA A 197 7.18 25.25 -7.95
N ALA A 198 7.42 25.69 -9.20
CA ALA A 198 7.09 27.04 -9.65
C ALA A 198 5.58 27.33 -9.67
N GLN A 199 4.73 26.30 -9.69
CA GLN A 199 3.28 26.40 -9.51
C GLN A 199 2.87 26.68 -8.05
N GLN A 200 3.79 26.62 -7.09
CA GLN A 200 3.57 26.94 -5.68
C GLN A 200 2.42 26.11 -5.04
N PRO A 201 2.51 24.77 -5.05
CA PRO A 201 1.49 23.94 -4.40
C PRO A 201 1.36 24.24 -2.91
N THR A 202 0.15 24.06 -2.38
CA THR A 202 -0.09 24.12 -0.94
C THR A 202 0.34 22.78 -0.33
N LEU A 203 1.43 22.80 0.44
CA LEU A 203 1.92 21.60 1.10
C LEU A 203 1.13 21.32 2.38
N ARG A 204 0.72 20.07 2.57
CA ARG A 204 0.07 19.57 3.79
C ARG A 204 0.63 18.19 4.10
N ARG A 205 0.52 17.77 5.35
CA ARG A 205 0.99 16.45 5.77
C ARG A 205 -0.13 15.43 5.79
N GLY A 206 -0.06 14.45 4.90
CA GLY A 206 -0.93 13.29 4.83
C GLY A 206 -2.08 13.42 3.84
N HIS A 207 -2.19 12.45 2.95
CA HIS A 207 -3.20 12.40 1.87
C HIS A 207 -4.64 12.42 2.38
N ASN A 208 -4.91 11.86 3.58
CA ASN A 208 -6.24 11.92 4.18
C ASN A 208 -6.67 13.38 4.45
N LEU A 209 -5.76 14.21 5.00
CA LEU A 209 -6.02 15.63 5.20
C LEU A 209 -6.21 16.34 3.85
N LEU A 210 -5.34 16.06 2.87
CA LEU A 210 -5.47 16.64 1.53
C LEU A 210 -6.81 16.34 0.89
N ALA A 211 -7.29 15.09 0.98
CA ALA A 211 -8.61 14.71 0.44
C ALA A 211 -9.76 15.43 1.15
N GLN A 212 -9.66 15.62 2.47
CA GLN A 212 -10.67 16.37 3.25
C GLN A 212 -10.68 17.86 2.85
N LEU A 213 -9.51 18.49 2.71
CA LEU A 213 -9.37 19.89 2.29
C LEU A 213 -9.84 20.11 0.85
N LEU A 214 -9.55 19.16 -0.05
CA LEU A 214 -10.09 19.12 -1.40
C LEU A 214 -11.62 19.09 -1.38
N ALA A 215 -12.21 18.24 -0.55
CA ALA A 215 -13.66 18.12 -0.42
C ALA A 215 -14.30 19.40 0.18
N ALA A 216 -13.59 20.05 1.09
CA ALA A 216 -14.00 21.33 1.68
C ALA A 216 -13.83 22.53 0.72
N GLY A 217 -13.13 22.35 -0.42
CA GLY A 217 -12.91 23.41 -1.40
C GLY A 217 -11.78 24.38 -1.05
N GLU A 218 -10.82 23.98 -0.19
CA GLU A 218 -9.64 24.81 0.07
C GLU A 218 -8.79 25.01 -1.19
N PHE A 219 -8.75 23.98 -2.04
CA PHE A 219 -8.13 24.06 -3.36
C PHE A 219 -8.93 23.20 -4.36
N PRO A 220 -8.94 23.57 -5.66
CA PRO A 220 -9.67 22.81 -6.69
C PRO A 220 -9.06 21.45 -7.04
N LEU A 221 -7.74 21.28 -6.86
CA LEU A 221 -6.98 20.07 -7.19
C LEU A 221 -6.12 19.62 -6.02
N ALA A 222 -5.84 18.32 -5.94
CA ALA A 222 -4.81 17.78 -5.03
C ALA A 222 -4.24 16.46 -5.56
N ILE A 223 -2.99 16.15 -5.21
CA ILE A 223 -2.43 14.81 -5.36
C ILE A 223 -2.90 13.99 -4.15
N VAL A 224 -3.66 12.93 -4.39
CA VAL A 224 -4.34 12.16 -3.34
C VAL A 224 -4.37 10.67 -3.69
N PHE A 225 -4.84 9.85 -2.75
CA PHE A 225 -5.17 8.46 -3.03
C PHE A 225 -6.67 8.31 -3.39
N PRO A 226 -7.01 7.62 -4.48
CA PRO A 226 -8.38 7.55 -4.97
C PRO A 226 -9.36 6.90 -3.99
N PHE A 227 -8.91 5.98 -3.12
CA PHE A 227 -9.79 5.38 -2.14
C PHE A 227 -10.34 6.39 -1.11
N GLU A 228 -9.55 7.42 -0.77
CA GLU A 228 -9.99 8.52 0.12
C GLU A 228 -11.03 9.39 -0.58
N VAL A 229 -10.80 9.71 -1.85
CA VAL A 229 -11.76 10.43 -2.69
C VAL A 229 -13.07 9.65 -2.82
N GLU A 230 -13.00 8.35 -3.08
CA GLU A 230 -14.19 7.49 -3.19
C GLU A 230 -14.96 7.36 -1.88
N GLN A 231 -14.28 7.37 -0.73
CA GLN A 231 -14.93 7.41 0.57
C GLN A 231 -15.69 8.72 0.80
N LEU A 232 -15.10 9.86 0.45
CA LEU A 232 -15.73 11.18 0.55
C LEU A 232 -16.88 11.32 -0.44
N LYS A 233 -16.70 10.88 -1.68
CA LYS A 233 -17.74 10.86 -2.72
C LYS A 233 -18.98 10.08 -2.29
N ARG A 234 -18.81 8.91 -1.64
CA ARG A 234 -19.94 8.13 -1.09
C ARG A 234 -20.69 8.85 0.03
N ARG A 235 -20.05 9.80 0.68
CA ARG A 235 -20.68 10.67 1.71
C ARG A 235 -21.29 11.94 1.11
N GLY A 236 -21.32 12.05 -0.22
CA GLY A 236 -21.91 13.18 -0.94
C GLY A 236 -20.96 14.36 -1.17
N ALA A 237 -19.67 14.24 -0.88
CA ALA A 237 -18.70 15.30 -1.16
C ALA A 237 -18.53 15.52 -2.67
N PRO A 238 -18.40 16.79 -3.12
CA PRO A 238 -18.24 17.14 -4.54
C PRO A 238 -16.81 16.89 -5.01
N VAL A 239 -16.36 15.65 -5.00
CA VAL A 239 -14.98 15.27 -5.39
C VAL A 239 -14.99 14.12 -6.37
N ASP A 240 -13.98 14.08 -7.25
CA ASP A 240 -13.67 12.96 -8.11
C ASP A 240 -12.16 12.98 -8.42
N TRP A 241 -11.65 12.05 -9.23
CA TRP A 241 -10.24 11.91 -9.53
C TRP A 241 -10.00 11.46 -10.96
N SER A 242 -8.81 11.75 -11.51
CA SER A 242 -8.39 11.33 -12.85
C SER A 242 -7.75 9.94 -12.81
N ASN A 243 -8.16 9.07 -13.71
CA ASN A 243 -7.61 7.73 -13.91
C ASN A 243 -6.79 7.59 -15.21
N THR A 244 -6.47 8.70 -15.86
CA THR A 244 -5.84 8.72 -17.18
C THR A 244 -4.36 9.11 -17.15
N SER A 245 -3.83 9.49 -15.97
CA SER A 245 -2.41 9.86 -15.81
C SER A 245 -1.45 8.77 -16.29
N ASP A 246 -0.35 9.17 -16.90
CA ASP A 246 0.69 8.28 -17.41
C ASP A 246 2.08 8.67 -16.85
N PRO A 247 2.57 7.93 -15.84
CA PRO A 247 1.99 6.75 -15.22
C PRO A 247 1.00 7.08 -14.08
N ILE A 248 0.16 6.11 -13.72
CA ILE A 248 -0.40 6.04 -12.37
C ILE A 248 0.68 5.44 -11.46
N VAL A 249 1.36 6.29 -10.73
CA VAL A 249 2.35 5.84 -9.73
C VAL A 249 1.65 5.04 -8.65
N THR A 250 2.11 3.82 -8.40
CA THR A 250 1.46 2.91 -7.46
C THR A 250 2.44 2.41 -6.41
N SER A 251 2.24 2.85 -5.18
CA SER A 251 2.87 2.26 -4.00
C SER A 251 2.05 1.08 -3.51
N ILE A 252 2.68 0.12 -2.87
CA ILE A 252 2.02 -1.03 -2.25
C ILE A 252 2.25 -1.03 -0.74
N ASN A 253 1.20 -1.35 0.01
CA ASN A 253 1.35 -1.73 1.41
C ASN A 253 1.59 -3.23 1.46
N VAL A 254 2.58 -3.65 2.21
CA VAL A 254 3.03 -5.05 2.27
C VAL A 254 2.98 -5.58 3.70
N VAL A 255 2.93 -6.89 3.84
CA VAL A 255 2.97 -7.60 5.12
C VAL A 255 4.20 -8.49 5.19
N ALA A 256 4.86 -8.51 6.35
CA ALA A 256 6.06 -9.28 6.62
C ALA A 256 6.03 -9.91 8.01
N LEU A 257 6.71 -11.03 8.18
CA LEU A 257 7.04 -11.61 9.46
C LEU A 257 8.24 -10.88 10.07
N SER A 258 8.11 -10.39 11.29
CA SER A 258 9.21 -9.72 12.02
C SER A 258 10.28 -10.71 12.44
N THR A 259 11.54 -10.27 12.47
CA THR A 259 12.64 -11.10 12.99
C THR A 259 12.40 -11.44 14.47
N LYS A 260 12.72 -12.66 14.86
CA LYS A 260 12.57 -13.15 16.26
C LYS A 260 11.16 -12.85 16.84
N SER A 261 10.12 -12.95 16.00
CA SER A 261 8.74 -12.80 16.44
C SER A 261 8.46 -13.67 17.69
N PRO A 262 7.91 -13.10 18.77
CA PRO A 262 7.51 -13.88 19.96
C PRO A 262 6.40 -14.90 19.68
N HIS A 263 5.52 -14.63 18.68
CA HIS A 263 4.38 -15.46 18.35
C HIS A 263 4.37 -15.83 16.85
N PRO A 264 5.40 -16.60 16.37
CA PRO A 264 5.64 -16.78 14.93
C PRO A 264 4.53 -17.57 14.22
N ASN A 265 3.82 -18.46 14.91
CA ASN A 265 2.73 -19.22 14.31
C ASN A 265 1.46 -18.36 14.15
N ALA A 266 1.13 -17.56 15.17
CA ALA A 266 0.03 -16.59 15.12
C ALA A 266 0.30 -15.50 14.06
N ALA A 267 1.55 -15.05 13.94
CA ALA A 267 2.00 -14.13 12.90
C ALA A 267 1.76 -14.69 11.49
N LYS A 268 2.21 -15.93 11.25
CA LYS A 268 1.99 -16.62 9.97
C LYS A 268 0.50 -16.84 9.68
N LEU A 269 -0.32 -17.15 10.70
CA LEU A 269 -1.77 -17.23 10.53
C LEU A 269 -2.38 -15.89 10.09
N LEU A 270 -1.97 -14.78 10.70
CA LEU A 270 -2.46 -13.47 10.31
C LEU A 270 -2.07 -13.13 8.86
N ILE A 271 -0.84 -13.41 8.46
CA ILE A 271 -0.38 -13.23 7.08
C ILE A 271 -1.21 -14.10 6.13
N ASN A 272 -1.37 -15.39 6.44
CA ASN A 272 -2.18 -16.33 5.64
C ASN A 272 -3.67 -16.01 5.65
N TYR A 273 -4.16 -15.21 6.56
CA TYR A 273 -5.54 -14.73 6.58
C TYR A 273 -5.74 -13.51 5.68
N ILE A 274 -4.77 -12.60 5.61
CA ILE A 274 -4.89 -11.35 4.84
C ILE A 274 -4.77 -11.60 3.32
N LEU A 275 -3.94 -12.55 2.90
CA LEU A 275 -3.58 -12.75 1.49
C LEU A 275 -4.62 -13.53 0.65
N PRO A 276 -5.36 -14.53 1.15
CA PRO A 276 -6.40 -15.23 0.40
C PRO A 276 -7.53 -14.30 -0.06
N GLU A 277 -8.39 -14.80 -0.92
CA GLU A 277 -9.58 -14.11 -1.40
C GLU A 277 -10.45 -13.59 -0.24
N GLU A 278 -10.61 -14.38 0.84
CA GLU A 278 -11.33 -13.97 2.05
C GLU A 278 -10.80 -12.67 2.63
N GLY A 279 -9.49 -12.58 2.90
CA GLY A 279 -8.84 -11.39 3.43
C GLY A 279 -8.86 -10.23 2.44
N GLN A 280 -8.65 -10.50 1.16
CA GLN A 280 -8.68 -9.48 0.11
C GLN A 280 -10.08 -8.92 -0.15
N ASN A 281 -11.14 -9.68 0.11
CA ASN A 281 -12.51 -9.18 0.12
C ASN A 281 -12.77 -8.23 1.30
N ILE A 282 -12.11 -8.41 2.45
CA ILE A 282 -12.14 -7.42 3.53
C ILE A 282 -11.43 -6.15 3.11
N ILE A 283 -10.24 -6.23 2.51
CA ILE A 283 -9.50 -5.09 1.92
C ILE A 283 -10.41 -4.31 0.95
N LYS A 284 -11.09 -5.02 0.06
CA LYS A 284 -12.08 -4.46 -0.87
C LYS A 284 -13.23 -3.77 -0.13
N SER A 285 -13.77 -4.37 0.95
CA SER A 285 -14.93 -3.85 1.67
C SER A 285 -14.66 -2.48 2.33
N VAL A 286 -13.43 -2.22 2.74
CA VAL A 286 -12.96 -0.93 3.26
C VAL A 286 -12.46 0.03 2.18
N SER A 287 -12.77 -0.27 0.92
CA SER A 287 -12.45 0.55 -0.27
C SER A 287 -10.97 0.64 -0.64
N ARG A 288 -10.14 -0.23 -0.09
CA ARG A 288 -8.78 -0.39 -0.58
C ARG A 288 -8.77 -1.14 -1.91
N VAL A 289 -7.67 -1.01 -2.63
CA VAL A 289 -7.47 -1.68 -3.92
C VAL A 289 -6.77 -3.03 -3.68
N PRO A 290 -7.48 -4.17 -3.80
CA PRO A 290 -6.87 -5.48 -3.61
C PRO A 290 -5.76 -5.74 -4.62
N ILE A 291 -4.78 -6.55 -4.24
CA ILE A 291 -3.67 -6.96 -5.12
C ILE A 291 -3.88 -8.38 -5.68
N ARG A 292 -4.63 -9.22 -4.97
CA ARG A 292 -4.85 -10.60 -5.40
C ARG A 292 -5.57 -10.63 -6.75
N PRO A 293 -5.04 -11.33 -7.76
CA PRO A 293 -5.74 -11.56 -9.02
C PRO A 293 -7.12 -12.20 -8.78
N GLY A 294 -8.13 -11.74 -9.52
CA GLY A 294 -9.51 -12.21 -9.37
C GLY A 294 -10.36 -11.43 -8.36
N VAL A 295 -9.76 -10.70 -7.42
CA VAL A 295 -10.50 -9.83 -6.50
C VAL A 295 -10.55 -8.41 -7.06
N LYS A 296 -11.64 -8.07 -7.73
CA LYS A 296 -11.83 -6.71 -8.29
C LYS A 296 -12.26 -5.72 -7.21
N PRO A 297 -11.81 -4.43 -7.28
CA PRO A 297 -12.25 -3.39 -6.36
C PRO A 297 -13.75 -3.10 -6.51
N ASN A 298 -14.36 -2.48 -5.48
CA ASN A 298 -15.79 -2.11 -5.52
C ASN A 298 -16.11 -1.01 -6.54
N VAL A 299 -15.13 -0.21 -6.90
CA VAL A 299 -15.27 0.89 -7.87
C VAL A 299 -14.51 0.49 -9.13
N ALA A 300 -15.21 0.34 -10.25
CA ALA A 300 -14.62 -0.09 -11.52
C ALA A 300 -13.43 0.80 -11.96
N LYS A 301 -13.50 2.09 -11.69
CA LYS A 301 -12.42 3.07 -11.96
C LYS A 301 -11.10 2.75 -11.21
N LEU A 302 -11.15 1.94 -10.13
CA LEU A 302 -9.99 1.47 -9.36
C LEU A 302 -9.41 0.16 -9.90
N ASP A 303 -10.01 -0.47 -10.91
CA ASP A 303 -9.50 -1.72 -11.48
C ASP A 303 -8.14 -1.48 -12.11
N GLN A 304 -7.10 -2.01 -11.49
CA GLN A 304 -5.71 -1.81 -11.90
C GLN A 304 -5.41 -2.30 -13.32
N SER A 305 -6.19 -3.25 -13.84
CA SER A 305 -6.06 -3.72 -15.22
C SER A 305 -6.42 -2.68 -16.27
N THR A 306 -7.11 -1.60 -15.88
CA THR A 306 -7.52 -0.49 -16.77
C THR A 306 -6.65 0.76 -16.63
N LEU A 307 -5.67 0.73 -15.71
CA LEU A 307 -4.80 1.86 -15.39
C LEU A 307 -3.39 1.67 -15.94
N LYS A 308 -2.73 2.76 -16.32
CA LYS A 308 -1.31 2.74 -16.71
C LYS A 308 -0.41 2.75 -15.48
N ILE A 309 -0.39 1.63 -14.76
CA ILE A 309 0.31 1.50 -13.50
C ILE A 309 1.82 1.38 -13.70
N HIS A 310 2.56 2.15 -12.90
CA HIS A 310 3.97 1.95 -12.65
C HIS A 310 4.22 1.83 -11.13
N TYR A 311 4.68 0.67 -10.71
CA TYR A 311 4.94 0.43 -9.28
C TYR A 311 6.19 1.16 -8.81
N VAL A 312 6.14 1.62 -7.55
CA VAL A 312 7.34 2.11 -6.85
C VAL A 312 8.42 1.02 -6.92
N PRO A 313 9.61 1.30 -7.46
CA PRO A 313 10.68 0.31 -7.58
C PRO A 313 11.04 -0.33 -6.25
N ALA A 314 11.24 -1.64 -6.25
CA ALA A 314 11.52 -2.40 -5.04
C ALA A 314 12.80 -1.95 -4.30
N ASP A 315 13.75 -1.37 -5.01
CA ASP A 315 15.01 -0.86 -4.46
C ASP A 315 15.02 0.67 -4.25
N MET A 316 13.86 1.33 -4.37
CA MET A 316 13.67 2.76 -4.12
C MET A 316 14.27 3.20 -2.78
N PHE A 317 14.16 2.36 -1.74
CA PHE A 317 14.70 2.64 -0.42
C PHE A 317 16.20 2.96 -0.40
N LYS A 318 16.97 2.48 -1.38
CA LYS A 318 18.42 2.76 -1.51
C LYS A 318 18.71 4.20 -1.90
N LYS A 319 17.76 4.88 -2.55
CA LYS A 319 17.88 6.24 -3.11
C LYS A 319 16.93 7.23 -2.45
N ILE A 320 16.10 6.79 -1.50
CA ILE A 320 15.04 7.64 -0.96
C ILE A 320 15.58 8.90 -0.29
N SER A 321 16.71 8.83 0.40
CA SER A 321 17.34 10.00 1.04
C SER A 321 17.75 11.07 0.03
N ASP A 322 18.19 10.66 -1.17
CA ASP A 322 18.55 11.60 -2.24
C ASP A 322 17.29 12.27 -2.79
N TYR A 323 16.22 11.49 -3.04
CA TYR A 323 14.95 12.02 -3.52
C TYR A 323 14.27 12.92 -2.48
N GLU A 324 14.33 12.55 -1.21
CA GLU A 324 13.87 13.39 -0.11
C GLU A 324 14.57 14.75 -0.08
N LYS A 325 15.90 14.74 -0.15
CA LYS A 325 16.70 15.96 -0.19
C LYS A 325 16.36 16.83 -1.41
N GLU A 326 16.32 16.24 -2.61
CA GLU A 326 15.98 16.95 -3.84
C GLU A 326 14.56 17.55 -3.78
N PHE A 327 13.59 16.80 -3.28
CA PHE A 327 12.21 17.23 -3.12
C PHE A 327 12.12 18.42 -2.16
N ARG A 328 12.74 18.32 -0.98
CA ARG A 328 12.77 19.40 0.02
C ARG A 328 13.47 20.65 -0.54
N ASP A 329 14.56 20.48 -1.27
CA ASP A 329 15.26 21.58 -1.94
C ASP A 329 14.38 22.31 -2.98
N LEU A 330 13.43 21.62 -3.60
CA LEU A 330 12.50 22.21 -4.57
C LEU A 330 11.28 22.88 -3.92
N PHE A 331 10.68 22.26 -2.92
CA PHE A 331 9.36 22.63 -2.41
C PHE A 331 9.38 23.31 -1.03
N TRP A 332 10.44 23.15 -0.22
CA TRP A 332 10.50 23.70 1.14
C TRP A 332 11.32 25.00 1.25
N LYS A 333 11.99 25.41 0.19
CA LYS A 333 12.63 26.72 0.16
C LYS A 333 11.55 27.81 0.06
N LYS A 334 11.46 28.61 1.12
CA LYS A 334 10.71 29.88 1.11
C LYS A 334 11.55 30.97 0.46
#